data_ad112ab2d0d6eaed802b7598edc1c8c3
#
_entry.id   ad112ab2d0d6eaed802b7598edc1c8c3
#
_cell.length_a   1.000
_cell.length_b   1.000
_cell.length_c   1.000
_cell.angle_alpha   90.00
_cell.angle_beta   90.00
_cell.angle_gamma   90.00
#
_symmetry.space_group_name_H-M   'P 1'
#
loop_
_entity.id
_entity.type
_entity.pdbx_description
1 polymer ?
#
loop_
_entity_poly.entity_id
_entity_poly.type
_entity_poly.pdbx_seq_one_letter_code
_entity_poly.pdbx_strand_id
1 'polypeptide(L)'
;MIKFLNRAFGGIVILTILILITYLGRIPLALGVAAFSYIALHEMDKALKKIDLQLPMKCLYLTNGLIMIAAFINNSDIYIASIVVSVLFLFMYIILTRHYTLYDAFAAAFVMLYVSFLISHILRIKNVSYVWMLYITAWGSDTFAYLVGSLFGKHKMDWMAHISPNKTLEGSIGGIIGATILNIVYCREFGLDNNIREIIVFTIIAAIMSQIGDLIASYIK
;
A
#
# COMPACT_ATOMS: atom_id res chain seq x y z
N MET A 1 10.59 11.62 -24.55
CA MET A 1 11.41 12.33 -23.53
C MET A 1 10.53 13.11 -22.55
N ILE A 2 9.64 14.02 -22.99
CA ILE A 2 8.78 14.85 -22.12
C ILE A 2 7.87 14.00 -21.21
N LYS A 3 7.24 12.94 -21.69
CA LYS A 3 6.38 12.05 -20.87
C LYS A 3 7.16 11.32 -19.77
N PHE A 4 8.41 10.97 -20.02
CA PHE A 4 9.28 10.34 -19.02
C PHE A 4 9.69 11.34 -17.93
N LEU A 5 10.10 12.56 -18.33
CA LEU A 5 10.45 13.65 -17.42
C LEU A 5 9.27 14.02 -16.51
N ASN A 6 8.05 14.12 -17.04
CA ASN A 6 6.85 14.43 -16.25
C ASN A 6 6.51 13.31 -15.23
N ARG A 7 6.73 12.05 -15.60
CA ARG A 7 6.54 10.92 -14.65
C ARG A 7 7.60 10.91 -13.55
N ALA A 8 8.87 11.13 -13.93
CA ALA A 8 9.97 11.20 -12.97
C ALA A 8 9.78 12.38 -12.00
N PHE A 9 9.41 13.55 -12.52
CA PHE A 9 9.11 14.73 -11.71
C PHE A 9 7.95 14.48 -10.75
N GLY A 10 6.82 13.89 -11.22
CA GLY A 10 5.70 13.52 -10.36
C GLY A 10 6.09 12.53 -9.25
N GLY A 11 6.92 11.54 -9.56
CA GLY A 11 7.46 10.60 -8.58
C GLY A 11 8.31 11.29 -7.51
N ILE A 12 9.21 12.20 -7.91
CA ILE A 12 10.06 12.97 -6.99
C ILE A 12 9.20 13.85 -6.08
N VAL A 13 8.18 14.52 -6.60
CA VAL A 13 7.28 15.37 -5.81
C VAL A 13 6.54 14.54 -4.76
N ILE A 14 5.95 13.40 -5.14
CA ILE A 14 5.24 12.51 -4.21
C ILE A 14 6.20 12.00 -3.12
N LEU A 15 7.41 11.60 -3.50
CA LEU A 15 8.43 11.11 -2.59
C LEU A 15 8.86 12.21 -1.61
N THR A 16 9.07 13.43 -2.08
CA THR A 16 9.41 14.59 -1.23
C THR A 16 8.29 14.88 -0.24
N ILE A 17 7.01 14.85 -0.69
CA ILE A 17 5.86 15.06 0.18
C ILE A 17 5.80 13.97 1.25
N LEU A 18 5.97 12.69 0.89
CA LEU A 18 5.97 11.57 1.85
C LEU A 18 7.09 11.70 2.90
N ILE A 19 8.29 12.07 2.47
CA ILE A 19 9.40 12.35 3.38
C ILE A 19 9.04 13.48 4.34
N LEU A 20 8.54 14.59 3.81
CA LEU A 20 8.22 15.77 4.60
C LEU A 20 7.14 15.49 5.66
N ILE A 21 6.01 14.89 5.25
CA ILE A 21 4.90 14.58 6.18
C ILE A 21 5.31 13.56 7.25
N THR A 22 6.19 12.61 6.90
CA THR A 22 6.70 11.61 7.86
C THR A 22 7.66 12.27 8.85
N TYR A 23 8.52 13.17 8.38
CA TYR A 23 9.45 13.92 9.22
C TYR A 23 8.75 14.90 10.16
N LEU A 24 7.69 15.56 9.73
CA LEU A 24 6.90 16.51 10.50
C LEU A 24 6.11 15.87 11.65
N GLY A 25 6.03 14.53 11.69
CA GLY A 25 5.46 13.78 12.79
C GLY A 25 4.07 13.22 12.53
N ARG A 26 3.43 12.76 13.63
CA ARG A 26 2.23 11.90 13.53
C ARG A 26 1.00 12.55 12.90
N ILE A 27 0.74 13.83 13.16
CA ILE A 27 -0.44 14.52 12.61
C ILE A 27 -0.30 14.76 11.10
N PRO A 28 0.79 15.37 10.58
CA PRO A 28 1.01 15.49 9.14
C PRO A 28 1.01 14.14 8.42
N LEU A 29 1.62 13.12 9.02
CA LEU A 29 1.59 11.76 8.47
C LEU A 29 0.14 11.26 8.34
N ALA A 30 -0.69 11.44 9.37
CA ALA A 30 -2.07 11.00 9.35
C ALA A 30 -2.89 11.71 8.25
N LEU A 31 -2.71 13.02 8.11
CA LEU A 31 -3.37 13.79 7.05
C LEU A 31 -2.91 13.34 5.65
N GLY A 32 -1.61 13.10 5.48
CA GLY A 32 -1.05 12.62 4.22
C GLY A 32 -1.53 11.22 3.86
N VAL A 33 -1.53 10.28 4.81
CA VAL A 33 -2.03 8.91 4.63
C VAL A 33 -3.55 8.93 4.31
N ALA A 34 -4.33 9.75 5.01
CA ALA A 34 -5.74 9.92 4.72
C ALA A 34 -5.96 10.47 3.30
N ALA A 35 -5.27 11.56 2.92
CA ALA A 35 -5.36 12.13 1.58
C ALA A 35 -4.99 11.10 0.50
N PHE A 36 -3.91 10.34 0.72
CA PHE A 36 -3.49 9.27 -0.19
C PHE A 36 -4.55 8.18 -0.34
N SER A 37 -5.19 7.77 0.77
CA SER A 37 -6.25 6.76 0.71
C SER A 37 -7.48 7.23 -0.06
N TYR A 38 -7.88 8.51 0.06
CA TYR A 38 -8.97 9.08 -0.74
C TYR A 38 -8.64 9.09 -2.23
N ILE A 39 -7.40 9.44 -2.61
CA ILE A 39 -6.93 9.39 -4.00
C ILE A 39 -6.95 7.94 -4.50
N ALA A 40 -6.47 6.99 -3.71
CA ALA A 40 -6.46 5.57 -4.07
C ALA A 40 -7.87 5.02 -4.28
N LEU A 41 -8.84 5.38 -3.43
CA LEU A 41 -10.25 5.03 -3.62
C LEU A 41 -10.81 5.56 -4.94
N HIS A 42 -10.47 6.81 -5.29
CA HIS A 42 -10.91 7.42 -6.54
C HIS A 42 -10.29 6.73 -7.76
N GLU A 43 -9.02 6.36 -7.71
CA GLU A 43 -8.38 5.62 -8.81
C GLU A 43 -8.95 4.20 -8.95
N MET A 44 -9.29 3.52 -7.83
CA MET A 44 -9.97 2.24 -7.86
C MET A 44 -11.37 2.33 -8.49
N ASP A 45 -12.14 3.36 -8.18
CA ASP A 45 -13.44 3.62 -8.82
C ASP A 45 -13.29 3.76 -10.34
N LYS A 46 -12.30 4.53 -10.81
CA LYS A 46 -12.02 4.66 -12.25
C LYS A 46 -11.64 3.33 -12.90
N ALA A 47 -10.87 2.50 -12.21
CA ALA A 47 -10.44 1.21 -12.73
C ALA A 47 -11.64 0.23 -12.85
N LEU A 48 -12.46 0.14 -11.80
CA LEU A 48 -13.60 -0.77 -11.76
C LEU A 48 -14.75 -0.35 -12.68
N LYS A 49 -14.94 0.94 -12.93
CA LYS A 49 -15.88 1.42 -13.94
C LYS A 49 -15.59 0.94 -15.36
N LYS A 50 -14.34 0.58 -15.67
CA LYS A 50 -14.00 0.02 -16.99
C LYS A 50 -14.54 -1.40 -17.22
N ILE A 51 -14.90 -2.09 -16.14
CA ILE A 51 -15.51 -3.43 -16.15
C ILE A 51 -16.96 -3.39 -15.65
N ASP A 52 -17.62 -2.23 -15.82
CA ASP A 52 -19.04 -1.99 -15.51
C ASP A 52 -19.41 -2.17 -14.01
N LEU A 53 -18.43 -2.10 -13.08
CA LEU A 53 -18.69 -2.08 -11.65
C LEU A 53 -18.83 -0.65 -11.14
N GLN A 54 -19.87 -0.42 -10.33
CA GLN A 54 -20.17 0.90 -9.75
C GLN A 54 -19.96 0.89 -8.24
N LEU A 55 -19.04 1.72 -7.78
CA LEU A 55 -18.77 1.83 -6.35
C LEU A 55 -19.64 2.89 -5.67
N PRO A 56 -20.17 2.62 -4.47
CA PRO A 56 -20.88 3.61 -3.65
C PRO A 56 -19.90 4.60 -3.01
N MET A 57 -19.29 5.49 -3.82
CA MET A 57 -18.17 6.33 -3.41
C MET A 57 -18.47 7.21 -2.20
N LYS A 58 -19.70 7.72 -2.04
CA LYS A 58 -20.08 8.50 -0.84
C LYS A 58 -19.96 7.67 0.42
N CYS A 59 -20.40 6.42 0.36
CA CYS A 59 -20.29 5.48 1.48
C CYS A 59 -18.81 5.12 1.74
N LEU A 60 -18.03 4.80 0.69
CA LEU A 60 -16.62 4.47 0.82
C LEU A 60 -15.79 5.62 1.38
N TYR A 61 -16.06 6.85 1.02
CA TYR A 61 -15.37 8.00 1.59
C TYR A 61 -15.68 8.18 3.08
N LEU A 62 -16.93 8.01 3.50
CA LEU A 62 -17.31 8.09 4.91
C LEU A 62 -16.67 6.96 5.74
N THR A 63 -16.74 5.73 5.26
CA THR A 63 -16.14 4.57 5.95
C THR A 63 -14.62 4.66 5.98
N ASN A 64 -13.98 5.17 4.92
CA ASN A 64 -12.54 5.45 4.91
C ASN A 64 -12.17 6.45 6.01
N GLY A 65 -12.89 7.57 6.12
CA GLY A 65 -12.66 8.55 7.18
C GLY A 65 -12.80 7.94 8.58
N LEU A 66 -13.82 7.13 8.81
CA LEU A 66 -14.04 6.43 10.08
C LEU A 66 -12.88 5.49 10.43
N ILE A 67 -12.43 4.66 9.46
CA ILE A 67 -11.31 3.74 9.65
C ILE A 67 -10.00 4.51 9.91
N MET A 68 -9.72 5.62 9.18
CA MET A 68 -8.52 6.43 9.37
C MET A 68 -8.48 7.08 10.75
N ILE A 69 -9.61 7.64 11.22
CA ILE A 69 -9.72 8.23 12.55
C ILE A 69 -9.50 7.16 13.63
N ALA A 70 -10.16 6.01 13.51
CA ALA A 70 -10.01 4.90 14.45
C ALA A 70 -8.56 4.37 14.49
N ALA A 71 -7.89 4.27 13.34
CA ALA A 71 -6.48 3.89 13.27
C ALA A 71 -5.57 4.92 13.94
N PHE A 72 -5.87 6.22 13.77
CA PHE A 72 -5.10 7.30 14.41
C PHE A 72 -5.25 7.31 15.94
N ILE A 73 -6.45 7.00 16.48
CA ILE A 73 -6.68 6.85 17.94
C ILE A 73 -5.81 5.71 18.50
N ASN A 74 -5.47 4.72 17.67
CA ASN A 74 -4.58 3.60 18.01
C ASN A 74 -5.07 2.72 19.17
N ASN A 75 -6.39 2.60 19.34
CA ASN A 75 -7.04 1.65 20.21
C ASN A 75 -7.56 0.47 19.36
N SER A 76 -7.19 -0.76 19.73
CA SER A 76 -7.52 -1.94 18.92
C SER A 76 -9.02 -2.23 18.87
N ASP A 77 -9.73 -2.03 19.97
CA ASP A 77 -11.17 -2.31 20.04
C ASP A 77 -11.96 -1.31 19.18
N ILE A 78 -11.62 -0.02 19.27
CA ILE A 78 -12.22 1.04 18.44
C ILE A 78 -11.92 0.79 16.96
N TYR A 79 -10.69 0.35 16.65
CA TYR A 79 -10.29 0.07 15.26
C TYR A 79 -11.07 -1.11 14.69
N ILE A 80 -11.18 -2.24 15.42
CA ILE A 80 -11.96 -3.40 14.99
C ILE A 80 -13.44 -3.03 14.86
N ALA A 81 -13.99 -2.32 15.85
CA ALA A 81 -15.37 -1.84 15.78
C ALA A 81 -15.62 -0.95 14.56
N SER A 82 -14.67 -0.06 14.21
CA SER A 82 -14.80 0.79 13.03
C SER A 82 -14.89 0.01 11.73
N ILE A 83 -14.14 -1.09 11.60
CA ILE A 83 -14.18 -1.96 10.42
C ILE A 83 -15.55 -2.66 10.34
N VAL A 84 -16.01 -3.27 11.46
CA VAL A 84 -17.30 -3.95 11.49
C VAL A 84 -18.43 -2.99 11.15
N VAL A 85 -18.46 -1.81 11.78
CA VAL A 85 -19.46 -0.77 11.50
C VAL A 85 -19.38 -0.32 10.04
N SER A 86 -18.19 -0.16 9.48
CA SER A 86 -18.01 0.24 8.07
C SER A 86 -18.57 -0.81 7.10
N VAL A 87 -18.34 -2.10 7.37
CA VAL A 87 -18.89 -3.19 6.56
C VAL A 87 -20.41 -3.19 6.63
N LEU A 88 -20.98 -3.15 7.83
CA LEU A 88 -22.44 -3.13 8.04
C LEU A 88 -23.07 -1.90 7.39
N PHE A 89 -22.45 -0.73 7.54
CA PHE A 89 -22.90 0.51 6.92
C PHE A 89 -22.87 0.44 5.39
N LEU A 90 -21.83 -0.15 4.80
CA LEU A 90 -21.71 -0.35 3.38
C LEU A 90 -22.87 -1.20 2.82
N PHE A 91 -23.12 -2.37 3.43
CA PHE A 91 -24.20 -3.24 2.98
C PHE A 91 -25.58 -2.60 3.20
N MET A 92 -25.80 -1.94 4.35
CA MET A 92 -27.04 -1.22 4.61
C MET A 92 -27.28 -0.11 3.58
N TYR A 93 -26.24 0.67 3.24
CA TYR A 93 -26.31 1.72 2.22
C TYR A 93 -26.72 1.16 0.86
N ILE A 94 -26.13 0.03 0.45
CA ILE A 94 -26.44 -0.63 -0.83
C ILE A 94 -27.88 -1.14 -0.85
N ILE A 95 -28.36 -1.77 0.23
CA ILE A 95 -29.75 -2.28 0.35
C ILE A 95 -30.74 -1.11 0.25
N LEU A 96 -30.49 -0.01 0.95
CA LEU A 96 -31.40 1.13 0.99
C LEU A 96 -31.46 1.90 -0.34
N THR A 97 -30.32 2.05 -1.01
CA THR A 97 -30.26 2.80 -2.27
C THR A 97 -30.82 2.05 -3.47
N ARG A 98 -30.85 0.71 -3.43
CA ARG A 98 -31.34 -0.19 -4.50
C ARG A 98 -30.76 0.10 -5.89
N HIS A 99 -29.66 0.84 -5.96
CA HIS A 99 -29.02 1.25 -7.20
C HIS A 99 -27.84 0.35 -7.58
N TYR A 100 -27.28 -0.34 -6.59
CA TYR A 100 -26.08 -1.16 -6.73
C TYR A 100 -26.44 -2.64 -6.77
N THR A 101 -25.67 -3.40 -7.55
CA THR A 101 -25.77 -4.85 -7.65
C THR A 101 -25.02 -5.54 -6.52
N LEU A 102 -25.22 -6.85 -6.37
CA LEU A 102 -24.44 -7.63 -5.41
C LEU A 102 -22.94 -7.66 -5.78
N TYR A 103 -22.62 -7.62 -7.07
CA TYR A 103 -21.23 -7.53 -7.53
C TYR A 103 -20.58 -6.20 -7.14
N ASP A 104 -21.31 -5.10 -7.22
CA ASP A 104 -20.84 -3.80 -6.74
C ASP A 104 -20.59 -3.80 -5.23
N ALA A 105 -21.43 -4.52 -4.48
CA ALA A 105 -21.27 -4.68 -3.03
C ALA A 105 -19.96 -5.41 -2.68
N PHE A 106 -19.67 -6.52 -3.34
CA PHE A 106 -18.42 -7.26 -3.14
C PHE A 106 -17.21 -6.47 -3.60
N ALA A 107 -17.30 -5.78 -4.74
CA ALA A 107 -16.24 -4.90 -5.21
C ALA A 107 -15.96 -3.76 -4.21
N ALA A 108 -17.01 -3.13 -3.67
CA ALA A 108 -16.87 -2.08 -2.68
C ALA A 108 -16.27 -2.59 -1.35
N ALA A 109 -16.68 -3.77 -0.88
CA ALA A 109 -16.10 -4.40 0.30
C ALA A 109 -14.61 -4.74 0.08
N PHE A 110 -14.26 -5.28 -1.09
CA PHE A 110 -12.86 -5.52 -1.46
C PHE A 110 -12.05 -4.23 -1.46
N VAL A 111 -12.53 -3.16 -2.10
CA VAL A 111 -11.85 -1.87 -2.17
C VAL A 111 -11.67 -1.26 -0.78
N MET A 112 -12.69 -1.35 0.09
CA MET A 112 -12.60 -0.89 1.47
C MET A 112 -11.49 -1.63 2.23
N LEU A 113 -11.41 -2.95 2.09
CA LEU A 113 -10.35 -3.75 2.71
C LEU A 113 -8.98 -3.47 2.08
N TYR A 114 -8.89 -3.47 0.76
CA TYR A 114 -7.62 -3.33 0.05
C TYR A 114 -7.02 -1.92 0.18
N VAL A 115 -7.84 -0.88 0.14
CA VAL A 115 -7.40 0.51 0.24
C VAL A 115 -7.47 1.00 1.68
N SER A 116 -8.69 1.14 2.23
CA SER A 116 -8.87 1.83 3.51
C SER A 116 -8.23 1.07 4.68
N PHE A 117 -8.49 -0.24 4.77
CA PHE A 117 -7.98 -1.05 5.88
C PHE A 117 -6.45 -1.22 5.79
N LEU A 118 -5.89 -1.62 4.64
CA LEU A 118 -4.44 -1.84 4.56
C LEU A 118 -3.65 -0.54 4.73
N ILE A 119 -4.05 0.56 4.10
CA ILE A 119 -3.35 1.84 4.21
C ILE A 119 -3.42 2.40 5.64
N SER A 120 -4.55 2.22 6.34
CA SER A 120 -4.72 2.72 7.71
C SER A 120 -3.74 2.12 8.71
N HIS A 121 -3.16 0.94 8.45
CA HIS A 121 -2.17 0.31 9.32
C HIS A 121 -0.92 1.17 9.52
N ILE A 122 -0.56 2.03 8.55
CA ILE A 122 0.54 2.99 8.70
C ILE A 122 0.31 3.89 9.92
N LEU A 123 -0.94 4.30 10.19
CA LEU A 123 -1.29 5.16 11.32
C LEU A 123 -1.23 4.45 12.67
N ARG A 124 -1.26 3.12 12.67
CA ARG A 124 -1.14 2.30 13.88
C ARG A 124 0.30 2.08 14.33
N ILE A 125 1.27 2.42 13.50
CA ILE A 125 2.69 2.35 13.83
C ILE A 125 3.02 3.52 14.78
N LYS A 126 3.34 3.20 16.03
CA LYS A 126 3.62 4.21 17.07
C LYS A 126 4.92 4.97 16.82
N ASN A 127 5.96 4.25 16.43
CA ASN A 127 7.28 4.84 16.18
C ASN A 127 7.46 5.10 14.68
N VAL A 128 7.60 6.37 14.31
CA VAL A 128 7.79 6.83 12.93
C VAL A 128 9.01 6.18 12.26
N SER A 129 10.03 5.78 13.04
CA SER A 129 11.18 5.07 12.49
C SER A 129 10.81 3.75 11.81
N TYR A 130 9.79 3.04 12.30
CA TYR A 130 9.31 1.83 11.64
C TYR A 130 8.50 2.12 10.37
N VAL A 131 7.91 3.30 10.24
CA VAL A 131 7.31 3.75 8.96
C VAL A 131 8.38 3.90 7.90
N TRP A 132 9.56 4.45 8.26
CA TRP A 132 10.71 4.50 7.35
C TRP A 132 11.17 3.12 6.91
N MET A 133 11.20 2.13 7.80
CA MET A 133 11.53 0.75 7.43
C MET A 133 10.57 0.19 6.37
N LEU A 134 9.27 0.49 6.46
CA LEU A 134 8.30 0.10 5.42
C LEU A 134 8.60 0.76 4.07
N TYR A 135 8.89 2.06 4.07
CA TYR A 135 9.22 2.77 2.84
C TYR A 135 10.53 2.26 2.21
N ILE A 136 11.58 2.07 3.03
CA ILE A 136 12.85 1.50 2.60
C ILE A 136 12.63 0.09 2.03
N THR A 137 11.78 -0.72 2.67
CA THR A 137 11.46 -2.06 2.16
C THR A 137 10.77 -2.01 0.81
N ALA A 138 9.72 -1.20 0.67
CA ALA A 138 8.95 -1.13 -0.57
C ALA A 138 9.80 -0.60 -1.72
N TRP A 139 10.45 0.55 -1.55
CA TRP A 139 11.28 1.16 -2.60
C TRP A 139 12.57 0.38 -2.87
N GLY A 140 13.19 -0.14 -1.81
CA GLY A 140 14.38 -0.99 -1.91
C GLY A 140 14.09 -2.27 -2.66
N SER A 141 13.00 -2.96 -2.31
CA SER A 141 12.58 -4.17 -3.00
C SER A 141 12.35 -3.93 -4.48
N ASP A 142 11.62 -2.89 -4.85
CA ASP A 142 11.33 -2.58 -6.26
C ASP A 142 12.59 -2.17 -7.03
N THR A 143 13.44 -1.33 -6.42
CA THR A 143 14.68 -0.87 -7.05
C THR A 143 15.65 -2.02 -7.28
N PHE A 144 15.92 -2.84 -6.26
CA PHE A 144 16.83 -3.96 -6.38
C PHE A 144 16.25 -5.09 -7.23
N ALA A 145 14.93 -5.31 -7.21
CA ALA A 145 14.28 -6.26 -8.10
C ALA A 145 14.48 -5.85 -9.57
N TYR A 146 14.33 -4.56 -9.87
CA TYR A 146 14.60 -4.04 -11.21
C TYR A 146 16.09 -4.16 -11.59
N LEU A 147 17.01 -3.72 -10.74
CA LEU A 147 18.45 -3.76 -11.02
C LEU A 147 18.96 -5.18 -11.22
N VAL A 148 18.68 -6.08 -10.27
CA VAL A 148 19.13 -7.48 -10.35
C VAL A 148 18.42 -8.20 -11.49
N GLY A 149 17.11 -7.97 -11.68
CA GLY A 149 16.36 -8.56 -12.77
C GLY A 149 16.84 -8.11 -14.16
N SER A 150 17.25 -6.85 -14.32
CA SER A 150 17.78 -6.34 -15.59
C SER A 150 19.21 -6.81 -15.90
N LEU A 151 20.05 -7.01 -14.86
CA LEU A 151 21.44 -7.41 -15.03
C LEU A 151 21.63 -8.94 -15.07
N PHE A 152 20.87 -9.67 -14.24
CA PHE A 152 21.07 -11.10 -13.99
C PHE A 152 19.83 -11.96 -14.26
N GLY A 153 18.69 -11.35 -14.63
CA GLY A 153 17.43 -12.05 -14.82
C GLY A 153 17.46 -13.00 -16.01
N LYS A 154 17.48 -14.30 -15.72
CA LYS A 154 17.46 -15.38 -16.73
C LYS A 154 16.14 -16.14 -16.70
N HIS A 155 15.56 -16.33 -15.51
CA HIS A 155 14.36 -17.12 -15.33
C HIS A 155 13.15 -16.21 -15.19
N LYS A 156 12.38 -16.07 -16.27
CA LYS A 156 11.09 -15.37 -16.22
C LYS A 156 10.07 -16.19 -15.44
N MET A 157 9.19 -15.49 -14.75
CA MET A 157 8.08 -16.13 -14.02
C MET A 157 6.90 -16.38 -14.98
N ASP A 158 6.93 -17.47 -15.74
CA ASP A 158 5.96 -17.76 -16.80
C ASP A 158 4.51 -17.78 -16.30
N TRP A 159 4.28 -18.25 -15.06
CA TRP A 159 2.96 -18.25 -14.43
C TRP A 159 2.39 -16.86 -14.14
N MET A 160 3.23 -15.81 -14.10
CA MET A 160 2.84 -14.41 -13.92
C MET A 160 3.03 -13.57 -15.19
N ALA A 161 3.47 -14.16 -16.30
CA ALA A 161 3.81 -13.43 -17.51
C ALA A 161 2.63 -12.61 -18.07
N HIS A 162 1.40 -13.09 -17.85
CA HIS A 162 0.17 -12.39 -18.26
C HIS A 162 -0.13 -11.13 -17.42
N ILE A 163 0.43 -11.01 -16.21
CA ILE A 163 0.25 -9.86 -15.31
C ILE A 163 1.48 -8.94 -15.41
N SER A 164 2.67 -9.52 -15.32
CA SER A 164 3.93 -8.78 -15.30
C SER A 164 5.03 -9.52 -16.08
N PRO A 165 5.11 -9.31 -17.42
CA PRO A 165 5.98 -10.11 -18.30
C PRO A 165 7.48 -9.91 -18.09
N ASN A 166 7.87 -8.86 -17.35
CA ASN A 166 9.28 -8.51 -17.16
C ASN A 166 9.83 -8.94 -15.79
N LYS A 167 9.01 -9.55 -14.91
CA LYS A 167 9.50 -10.04 -13.61
C LYS A 167 10.29 -11.33 -13.76
N THR A 168 11.43 -11.36 -13.05
CA THR A 168 12.34 -12.52 -13.01
C THR A 168 12.49 -13.02 -11.59
N LEU A 169 12.80 -14.31 -11.43
CA LEU A 169 13.04 -14.91 -10.13
C LEU A 169 14.24 -14.30 -9.42
N GLU A 170 15.33 -14.08 -10.18
CA GLU A 170 16.55 -13.44 -9.68
C GLU A 170 16.28 -12.01 -9.22
N GLY A 171 15.46 -11.27 -9.97
CA GLY A 171 15.01 -9.95 -9.58
C GLY A 171 14.25 -9.97 -8.27
N SER A 172 13.28 -10.88 -8.10
CA SER A 172 12.50 -10.98 -6.86
C SER A 172 13.38 -11.29 -5.65
N ILE A 173 14.31 -12.24 -5.78
CA ILE A 173 15.28 -12.58 -4.72
C ILE A 173 16.20 -11.38 -4.44
N GLY A 174 16.72 -10.74 -5.50
CA GLY A 174 17.55 -9.54 -5.38
C GLY A 174 16.85 -8.38 -4.68
N GLY A 175 15.55 -8.20 -4.93
CA GLY A 175 14.72 -7.22 -4.24
C GLY A 175 14.63 -7.47 -2.73
N ILE A 176 14.38 -8.72 -2.33
CA ILE A 176 14.31 -9.12 -0.92
C ILE A 176 15.65 -8.89 -0.22
N ILE A 177 16.75 -9.35 -0.83
CA ILE A 177 18.11 -9.21 -0.27
C ILE A 177 18.49 -7.73 -0.16
N GLY A 178 18.28 -6.96 -1.23
CA GLY A 178 18.63 -5.54 -1.27
C GLY A 178 17.85 -4.72 -0.23
N ALA A 179 16.54 -4.94 -0.12
CA ALA A 179 15.71 -4.29 0.91
C ALA A 179 16.17 -4.66 2.33
N THR A 180 16.56 -5.93 2.54
CA THR A 180 17.04 -6.40 3.85
C THR A 180 18.36 -5.71 4.23
N ILE A 181 19.30 -5.61 3.29
CA ILE A 181 20.57 -4.90 3.52
C ILE A 181 20.32 -3.42 3.85
N LEU A 182 19.45 -2.74 3.09
CA LEU A 182 19.13 -1.34 3.34
C LEU A 182 18.51 -1.13 4.73
N ASN A 183 17.58 -1.99 5.15
CA ASN A 183 16.97 -1.88 6.48
C ASN A 183 17.96 -2.19 7.62
N ILE A 184 18.87 -3.13 7.42
CA ILE A 184 19.94 -3.39 8.42
C ILE A 184 20.82 -2.14 8.57
N VAL A 185 21.25 -1.53 7.47
CA VAL A 185 22.02 -0.28 7.48
C VAL A 185 21.24 0.83 8.19
N TYR A 186 19.98 1.04 7.78
CA TYR A 186 19.12 2.04 8.39
C TYR A 186 18.97 1.85 9.90
N CYS A 187 18.68 0.63 10.36
CA CYS A 187 18.49 0.35 11.77
C CYS A 187 19.77 0.56 12.60
N ARG A 188 20.94 0.24 12.04
CA ARG A 188 22.23 0.51 12.70
C ARG A 188 22.50 2.00 12.85
N GLU A 189 22.32 2.76 11.78
CA GLU A 189 22.56 4.22 11.79
C GLU A 189 21.61 4.96 12.74
N PHE A 190 20.37 4.49 12.90
CA PHE A 190 19.38 5.14 13.77
C PHE A 190 19.19 4.45 15.12
N GLY A 191 20.07 3.50 15.49
CA GLY A 191 20.05 2.87 16.81
C GLY A 191 18.79 2.04 17.09
N LEU A 192 18.22 1.42 16.05
CA LEU A 192 17.01 0.59 16.13
C LEU A 192 17.32 -0.91 16.14
N ASP A 193 18.58 -1.28 16.30
CA ASP A 193 19.12 -2.61 16.07
C ASP A 193 19.12 -3.52 17.30
N ASN A 194 18.20 -3.33 18.25
CA ASN A 194 18.09 -4.16 19.44
C ASN A 194 18.00 -5.67 19.15
N ASN A 195 17.48 -6.05 17.97
CA ASN A 195 17.41 -7.44 17.52
C ASN A 195 17.48 -7.55 15.99
N ILE A 196 18.68 -7.76 15.46
CA ILE A 196 18.93 -7.86 14.02
C ILE A 196 18.13 -9.00 13.35
N ARG A 197 17.83 -10.08 14.09
CA ARG A 197 17.02 -11.20 13.54
C ARG A 197 15.59 -10.75 13.27
N GLU A 198 14.99 -9.97 14.14
CA GLU A 198 13.63 -9.43 13.96
C GLU A 198 13.58 -8.49 12.77
N ILE A 199 14.59 -7.63 12.59
CA ILE A 199 14.70 -6.74 11.44
C ILE A 199 14.75 -7.53 10.13
N ILE A 200 15.59 -8.58 10.07
CA ILE A 200 15.71 -9.44 8.88
C ILE A 200 14.38 -10.13 8.58
N VAL A 201 13.77 -10.79 9.57
CA VAL A 201 12.50 -11.50 9.37
C VAL A 201 11.39 -10.55 8.94
N PHE A 202 11.27 -9.41 9.63
CA PHE A 202 10.30 -8.38 9.26
C PHE A 202 10.49 -7.91 7.83
N THR A 203 11.73 -7.58 7.44
CA THR A 203 12.00 -7.04 6.10
C THR A 203 11.76 -8.07 5.00
N ILE A 204 12.13 -9.33 5.22
CA ILE A 204 11.86 -10.40 4.26
C ILE A 204 10.36 -10.54 4.02
N ILE A 205 9.57 -10.63 5.10
CA ILE A 205 8.10 -10.75 4.99
C ILE A 205 7.53 -9.51 4.31
N ALA A 206 7.94 -8.30 4.72
CA ALA A 206 7.45 -7.06 4.15
C ALA A 206 7.82 -6.91 2.67
N ALA A 207 9.03 -7.32 2.25
CA ALA A 207 9.45 -7.30 0.85
C ALA A 207 8.65 -8.28 -0.02
N ILE A 208 8.37 -9.49 0.49
CA ILE A 208 7.50 -10.45 -0.19
C ILE A 208 6.10 -9.86 -0.36
N MET A 209 5.53 -9.29 0.71
CA MET A 209 4.20 -8.68 0.67
C MET A 209 4.15 -7.46 -0.28
N SER A 210 5.21 -6.65 -0.33
CA SER A 210 5.34 -5.54 -1.29
C SER A 210 5.28 -6.04 -2.73
N GLN A 211 6.03 -7.10 -3.06
CA GLN A 211 6.02 -7.69 -4.40
C GLN A 211 4.68 -8.30 -4.78
N ILE A 212 3.98 -8.93 -3.82
CA ILE A 212 2.61 -9.44 -4.01
C ILE A 212 1.65 -8.27 -4.24
N GLY A 213 1.76 -7.20 -3.46
CA GLY A 213 0.95 -5.99 -3.62
C GLY A 213 1.09 -5.35 -5.00
N ASP A 214 2.32 -5.26 -5.53
CA ASP A 214 2.58 -4.77 -6.87
C ASP A 214 1.95 -5.66 -7.97
N LEU A 215 1.96 -6.99 -7.77
CA LEU A 215 1.27 -7.92 -8.67
C LEU A 215 -0.25 -7.74 -8.63
N ILE A 216 -0.83 -7.61 -7.44
CA ILE A 216 -2.28 -7.36 -7.29
C ILE A 216 -2.65 -6.05 -7.97
N ALA A 217 -1.89 -4.97 -7.74
CA ALA A 217 -2.14 -3.68 -8.38
C ALA A 217 -2.00 -3.75 -9.91
N SER A 218 -1.05 -4.54 -10.42
CA SER A 218 -0.85 -4.77 -11.85
C SER A 218 -1.99 -5.60 -12.47
N TYR A 219 -2.55 -6.54 -11.71
CA TYR A 219 -3.70 -7.36 -12.14
C TYR A 219 -5.01 -6.56 -12.23
N ILE A 220 -5.22 -5.62 -11.30
CA ILE A 220 -6.41 -4.77 -11.27
C ILE A 220 -6.41 -3.73 -12.41
N LYS A 221 -5.26 -3.38 -12.96
CA LYS A 221 -5.05 -2.32 -13.93
C LYS A 221 -5.37 -2.72 -15.37
#